data_f66e06b483f5a64cedbeb2efdedab5bf
#
_entry.id   f66e06b483f5a64cedbeb2efdedab5bf
#
_cell.length_a   1.000
_cell.length_b   1.000
_cell.length_c   1.000
_cell.angle_alpha   90.00
_cell.angle_beta   90.00
_cell.angle_gamma   90.00
#
_symmetry.space_group_name_H-M   'P 1'
#
loop_
_entity.id
_entity.type
_entity.pdbx_description
1 polymer ?
#
loop_
_entity_poly.entity_id
_entity_poly.type
_entity_poly.pdbx_seq_one_letter_code
_entity_poly.pdbx_strand_id
1 'polypeptide(L)'
;MKVETCGTGDIEFTFIGSIHGDEPAGKRAIEKILEKDYDFRKAVKFIIVNEEALEQDERFLDTDLNRSFPGDIDSEQREERLAAELLSEIGDSKVLDIHTTHSFDRPFANAKTFEDPEMEMIKATGAKYAVKFGKGNGTLTDFATGIVVEAGTQHSDEAVENAVNVIENFLAYFGVLDKDFEASDPELFVHEEEVEGDWEFLKENFQKVEKGEVYGRREGEQLRAEEDFYPVLMSTNGYDGILGHKASKVKK
;
A
#
# COMPACT_ATOMS: atom_id res chain seq x y z
N MET A 1 -4.60 15.52 -10.81
CA MET A 1 -3.96 15.34 -9.50
C MET A 1 -4.33 16.53 -8.61
N LYS A 2 -4.80 16.28 -7.39
CA LYS A 2 -5.12 17.31 -6.39
C LYS A 2 -4.06 17.28 -5.29
N VAL A 3 -3.50 18.45 -4.95
CA VAL A 3 -2.43 18.62 -3.96
C VAL A 3 -2.89 19.59 -2.88
N GLU A 4 -2.78 19.20 -1.61
CA GLU A 4 -3.10 20.04 -0.45
C GLU A 4 -1.92 20.00 0.53
N THR A 5 -1.58 21.14 1.09
CA THR A 5 -0.52 21.27 2.11
C THR A 5 -1.10 21.80 3.40
N CYS A 6 -0.85 21.10 4.50
CA CYS A 6 -1.29 21.48 5.84
C CYS A 6 -0.08 21.76 6.74
N GLY A 7 -0.23 22.65 7.73
CA GLY A 7 0.84 23.03 8.64
C GLY A 7 1.85 24.00 8.04
N THR A 8 2.99 24.19 8.71
CA THR A 8 4.05 25.13 8.31
C THR A 8 5.43 24.51 8.49
N GLY A 9 6.40 24.94 7.67
CA GLY A 9 7.78 24.47 7.67
C GLY A 9 8.11 23.60 6.47
N ASP A 10 9.19 22.83 6.54
CA ASP A 10 9.60 21.90 5.50
C ASP A 10 8.69 20.65 5.50
N ILE A 11 8.34 20.18 4.32
CA ILE A 11 7.51 18.99 4.15
C ILE A 11 8.38 17.74 4.29
N GLU A 12 8.21 17.03 5.39
CA GLU A 12 8.92 15.77 5.63
C GLU A 12 8.16 14.56 5.06
N PHE A 13 6.81 14.61 5.06
CA PHE A 13 5.96 13.50 4.64
C PHE A 13 4.92 13.92 3.61
N THR A 14 4.72 13.06 2.61
CA THR A 14 3.65 13.15 1.63
C THR A 14 2.77 11.92 1.71
N PHE A 15 1.47 12.13 1.90
CA PHE A 15 0.43 11.10 1.91
C PHE A 15 -0.20 11.02 0.54
N ILE A 16 -0.24 9.84 -0.04
CA ILE A 16 -0.72 9.61 -1.39
C ILE A 16 -1.95 8.70 -1.33
N GLY A 17 -2.97 9.04 -2.09
CA GLY A 17 -4.15 8.21 -2.30
C GLY A 17 -4.51 8.10 -3.76
N SER A 18 -5.08 6.95 -4.11
CA SER A 18 -5.62 6.67 -5.44
C SER A 18 -4.58 6.79 -6.57
N ILE A 19 -3.44 6.12 -6.42
CA ILE A 19 -2.55 5.79 -7.55
C ILE A 19 -3.32 4.93 -8.56
N HIS A 20 -4.14 3.99 -8.07
CA HIS A 20 -5.11 3.27 -8.87
C HIS A 20 -6.51 3.89 -8.69
N GLY A 21 -7.23 4.11 -9.80
CA GLY A 21 -8.52 4.77 -9.73
C GLY A 21 -9.65 3.88 -9.19
N ASP A 22 -9.51 2.57 -9.26
CA ASP A 22 -10.42 1.59 -8.65
C ASP A 22 -10.18 1.40 -7.13
N GLU A 23 -9.27 2.18 -6.52
CA GLU A 23 -8.93 2.15 -5.09
C GLU A 23 -9.28 3.48 -4.39
N PRO A 24 -10.57 3.80 -4.19
CA PRO A 24 -11.00 5.12 -3.69
C PRO A 24 -10.73 5.36 -2.20
N ALA A 25 -10.31 4.34 -1.43
CA ALA A 25 -10.17 4.46 0.02
C ALA A 25 -9.13 5.51 0.44
N GLY A 26 -7.98 5.57 -0.26
CA GLY A 26 -6.94 6.57 0.00
C GLY A 26 -7.44 8.00 -0.19
N LYS A 27 -8.15 8.29 -1.30
CA LYS A 27 -8.80 9.59 -1.51
C LYS A 27 -9.78 9.92 -0.41
N ARG A 28 -10.73 9.01 -0.12
CA ARG A 28 -11.77 9.23 0.89
C ARG A 28 -11.20 9.46 2.29
N ALA A 29 -10.11 8.77 2.62
CA ALA A 29 -9.40 8.96 3.89
C ALA A 29 -8.72 10.34 3.95
N ILE A 30 -8.02 10.74 2.90
CA ILE A 30 -7.41 12.08 2.80
C ILE A 30 -8.46 13.17 2.95
N GLU A 31 -9.58 13.08 2.24
CA GLU A 31 -10.70 14.04 2.34
C GLU A 31 -11.22 14.13 3.78
N LYS A 32 -11.45 12.97 4.45
CA LYS A 32 -11.86 12.97 5.87
C LYS A 32 -10.83 13.60 6.81
N ILE A 33 -9.53 13.43 6.55
CA ILE A 33 -8.48 14.09 7.34
C ILE A 33 -8.51 15.61 7.13
N LEU A 34 -8.68 16.07 5.90
CA LEU A 34 -8.71 17.48 5.54
C LEU A 34 -10.00 18.19 6.04
N GLU A 35 -11.10 17.46 6.20
CA GLU A 35 -12.35 17.99 6.78
C GLU A 35 -12.27 18.17 8.31
N LYS A 36 -11.32 17.53 8.99
CA LYS A 36 -11.13 17.68 10.43
C LYS A 36 -10.37 18.97 10.75
N ASP A 37 -10.77 19.66 11.80
CA ASP A 37 -10.09 20.87 12.31
C ASP A 37 -8.85 20.49 13.14
N TYR A 38 -7.83 19.95 12.42
CA TYR A 38 -6.55 19.58 13.04
C TYR A 38 -5.57 20.76 13.04
N ASP A 39 -4.90 20.95 14.17
CA ASP A 39 -3.72 21.80 14.30
C ASP A 39 -2.46 21.01 13.88
N PHE A 40 -2.08 21.15 12.61
CA PHE A 40 -0.88 20.52 12.06
C PHE A 40 0.37 21.29 12.51
N ARG A 41 1.13 20.72 13.44
CA ARG A 41 2.35 21.34 14.02
C ARG A 41 3.54 21.39 13.07
N LYS A 42 3.54 20.57 12.01
CA LYS A 42 4.55 20.52 10.95
C LYS A 42 3.88 20.46 9.59
N ALA A 43 4.59 20.90 8.55
CA ALA A 43 4.07 20.79 7.20
C ALA A 43 4.01 19.34 6.72
N VAL A 44 2.87 18.98 6.13
CA VAL A 44 2.65 17.71 5.43
C VAL A 44 1.89 17.96 4.15
N LYS A 45 2.07 17.07 3.18
CA LYS A 45 1.40 17.15 1.88
C LYS A 45 0.47 15.96 1.72
N PHE A 46 -0.72 16.20 1.16
CA PHE A 46 -1.70 15.19 0.75
C PHE A 46 -1.91 15.28 -0.75
N ILE A 47 -1.83 14.15 -1.44
CA ILE A 47 -1.99 14.08 -2.90
C ILE A 47 -3.02 13.01 -3.25
N ILE A 48 -4.07 13.41 -4.00
CA ILE A 48 -4.99 12.49 -4.70
C ILE A 48 -4.53 12.46 -6.16
N VAL A 49 -4.11 11.29 -6.64
CA VAL A 49 -3.30 11.22 -7.85
C VAL A 49 -4.13 11.04 -9.11
N ASN A 50 -4.74 9.89 -9.31
CA ASN A 50 -5.33 9.49 -10.59
C ASN A 50 -6.84 9.79 -10.64
N GLU A 51 -7.21 11.09 -10.55
CA GLU A 51 -8.60 11.53 -10.46
C GLU A 51 -9.47 11.08 -11.63
N GLU A 52 -8.94 11.10 -12.87
CA GLU A 52 -9.71 10.71 -14.05
C GLU A 52 -10.00 9.20 -14.10
N ALA A 53 -9.05 8.35 -13.72
CA ALA A 53 -9.27 6.91 -13.59
C ALA A 53 -10.25 6.62 -12.44
N LEU A 54 -10.13 7.36 -11.34
CA LEU A 54 -11.02 7.27 -10.18
C LEU A 54 -12.48 7.67 -10.52
N GLU A 55 -12.68 8.68 -11.36
CA GLU A 55 -14.02 9.08 -11.83
C GLU A 55 -14.69 7.99 -12.69
N GLN A 56 -13.88 7.14 -13.33
CA GLN A 56 -14.34 6.04 -14.18
C GLN A 56 -14.37 4.69 -13.44
N ASP A 57 -13.93 4.65 -12.19
CA ASP A 57 -13.77 3.42 -11.40
C ASP A 57 -12.89 2.39 -12.12
N GLU A 58 -11.85 2.88 -12.82
CA GLU A 58 -10.89 2.06 -13.56
C GLU A 58 -9.53 2.13 -12.88
N ARG A 59 -8.79 1.04 -12.87
CA ARG A 59 -7.46 0.98 -12.26
C ARG A 59 -6.51 2.02 -12.86
N PHE A 60 -6.52 2.16 -14.19
CA PHE A 60 -5.79 3.14 -14.99
C PHE A 60 -6.49 3.36 -16.32
N LEU A 61 -6.10 4.39 -17.07
CA LEU A 61 -6.70 4.70 -18.38
C LEU A 61 -5.83 4.20 -19.54
N ASP A 62 -4.53 4.48 -19.53
CA ASP A 62 -3.59 4.07 -20.58
C ASP A 62 -2.68 2.94 -20.12
N THR A 63 -2.05 3.06 -18.94
CA THR A 63 -1.11 2.09 -18.38
C THR A 63 -1.11 2.12 -16.85
N ASP A 64 -0.68 1.04 -16.19
CA ASP A 64 -0.60 0.99 -14.73
C ASP A 64 0.38 2.06 -14.22
N LEU A 65 -0.14 3.08 -13.52
CA LEU A 65 0.65 4.17 -12.96
C LEU A 65 1.76 3.64 -12.05
N ASN A 66 1.46 2.62 -11.24
CA ASN A 66 2.44 2.00 -10.33
C ASN A 66 3.39 1.01 -11.04
N ARG A 67 3.51 1.13 -12.36
CA ARG A 67 4.51 0.50 -13.24
C ARG A 67 5.17 1.51 -14.17
N SER A 68 4.75 2.78 -14.08
CA SER A 68 5.16 3.84 -15.01
C SER A 68 6.26 4.76 -14.46
N PHE A 69 6.68 4.60 -13.21
CA PHE A 69 7.74 5.43 -12.63
C PHE A 69 9.13 5.10 -13.22
N PRO A 70 10.01 6.11 -13.46
CA PRO A 70 9.91 7.50 -13.01
C PRO A 70 8.97 8.37 -13.88
N GLY A 71 8.41 7.84 -14.95
CA GLY A 71 7.57 8.56 -15.88
C GLY A 71 8.35 9.38 -16.92
N ASP A 72 7.61 9.96 -17.86
CA ASP A 72 8.09 10.89 -18.85
C ASP A 72 7.03 11.99 -19.07
N ILE A 73 7.36 13.24 -18.77
CA ILE A 73 6.43 14.37 -18.88
C ILE A 73 5.96 14.63 -20.31
N ASP A 74 6.75 14.22 -21.30
CA ASP A 74 6.48 14.37 -22.74
C ASP A 74 5.81 13.11 -23.35
N SER A 75 5.52 12.07 -22.55
CA SER A 75 4.90 10.83 -23.04
C SER A 75 3.50 11.06 -23.60
N GLU A 76 3.13 10.28 -24.60
CA GLU A 76 1.74 10.20 -25.08
C GLU A 76 0.83 9.51 -24.06
N GLN A 77 1.36 8.59 -23.23
CA GLN A 77 0.61 7.89 -22.20
C GLN A 77 0.40 8.78 -20.96
N ARG A 78 -0.84 8.84 -20.53
CA ARG A 78 -1.27 9.72 -19.44
C ARG A 78 -0.57 9.38 -18.11
N GLU A 79 -0.55 8.11 -17.72
CA GLU A 79 0.02 7.68 -16.45
C GLU A 79 1.54 7.86 -16.41
N GLU A 80 2.24 7.80 -17.52
CA GLU A 80 3.67 8.15 -17.55
C GLU A 80 3.92 9.63 -17.27
N ARG A 81 3.10 10.54 -17.84
CA ARG A 81 3.17 11.98 -17.49
C ARG A 81 2.84 12.20 -16.02
N LEU A 82 1.77 11.54 -15.53
CA LEU A 82 1.33 11.65 -14.14
C LEU A 82 2.38 11.14 -13.15
N ALA A 83 3.12 10.07 -13.50
CA ALA A 83 4.24 9.57 -12.70
C ALA A 83 5.36 10.62 -12.56
N ALA A 84 5.74 11.26 -13.67
CA ALA A 84 6.76 12.32 -13.66
C ALA A 84 6.30 13.55 -12.84
N GLU A 85 5.04 13.96 -13.01
CA GLU A 85 4.45 15.06 -12.23
C GLU A 85 4.42 14.73 -10.73
N LEU A 86 4.00 13.52 -10.37
CA LEU A 86 3.92 13.08 -8.98
C LEU A 86 5.30 13.07 -8.31
N LEU A 87 6.34 12.54 -8.96
CA LEU A 87 7.70 12.59 -8.42
C LEU A 87 8.20 14.03 -8.21
N SER A 88 7.88 14.94 -9.16
CA SER A 88 8.20 16.36 -9.00
C SER A 88 7.50 16.99 -7.78
N GLU A 89 6.25 16.64 -7.51
CA GLU A 89 5.49 17.13 -6.35
C GLU A 89 5.98 16.55 -5.02
N ILE A 90 6.36 15.28 -5.00
CA ILE A 90 6.90 14.61 -3.81
C ILE A 90 8.24 15.24 -3.40
N GLY A 91 9.13 15.51 -4.37
CA GLY A 91 10.48 15.98 -4.10
C GLY A 91 11.25 15.02 -3.19
N ASP A 92 11.87 15.54 -2.13
CA ASP A 92 12.67 14.78 -1.16
C ASP A 92 11.82 14.26 0.03
N SER A 93 10.50 14.48 0.05
CA SER A 93 9.65 14.02 1.15
C SER A 93 9.47 12.51 1.15
N LYS A 94 9.29 11.93 2.34
CA LYS A 94 8.99 10.50 2.51
C LYS A 94 7.51 10.22 2.23
N VAL A 95 7.22 9.11 1.59
CA VAL A 95 5.89 8.79 1.07
C VAL A 95 5.19 7.73 1.91
N LEU A 96 3.94 8.01 2.28
CA LEU A 96 2.97 7.01 2.71
C LEU A 96 1.89 6.89 1.64
N ASP A 97 1.94 5.80 0.87
CA ASP A 97 1.01 5.52 -0.23
C ASP A 97 -0.10 4.56 0.23
N ILE A 98 -1.35 4.96 0.07
CA ILE A 98 -2.53 4.23 0.56
C ILE A 98 -3.18 3.47 -0.59
N HIS A 99 -3.14 2.17 -0.50
CA HIS A 99 -3.78 1.20 -1.38
C HIS A 99 -4.87 0.39 -0.70
N THR A 100 -5.53 -0.44 -1.46
CA THR A 100 -6.46 -1.48 -1.00
C THR A 100 -6.24 -2.78 -1.76
N THR A 101 -6.70 -3.90 -1.20
CA THR A 101 -6.50 -5.23 -1.78
C THR A 101 -7.80 -6.05 -1.79
N HIS A 102 -7.86 -7.05 -2.65
CA HIS A 102 -8.95 -8.04 -2.64
C HIS A 102 -8.74 -9.20 -1.65
N SER A 103 -7.58 -9.24 -0.98
CA SER A 103 -7.10 -10.45 -0.32
C SER A 103 -7.13 -10.40 1.21
N PHE A 104 -7.23 -9.20 1.81
CA PHE A 104 -7.11 -9.04 3.25
C PHE A 104 -7.87 -7.81 3.74
N ASP A 105 -8.55 -7.94 4.88
CA ASP A 105 -9.48 -6.93 5.42
C ASP A 105 -8.85 -5.94 6.42
N ARG A 106 -7.60 -6.19 6.84
CA ARG A 106 -6.89 -5.38 7.83
C ARG A 106 -5.68 -4.68 7.24
N PRO A 107 -5.27 -3.52 7.81
CA PRO A 107 -4.09 -2.83 7.34
C PRO A 107 -2.81 -3.66 7.48
N PHE A 108 -1.96 -3.61 6.47
CA PHE A 108 -0.58 -4.06 6.54
C PHE A 108 0.32 -3.18 5.67
N ALA A 109 1.60 -3.10 6.02
CA ALA A 109 2.55 -2.27 5.31
C ALA A 109 3.39 -3.09 4.32
N ASN A 110 3.70 -2.49 3.17
CA ASN A 110 4.67 -2.99 2.21
C ASN A 110 5.86 -2.04 2.13
N ALA A 111 7.08 -2.58 2.18
CA ALA A 111 8.29 -1.78 2.08
C ALA A 111 9.37 -2.51 1.26
N LYS A 112 10.37 -1.78 0.80
CA LYS A 112 11.55 -2.36 0.13
C LYS A 112 12.59 -2.85 1.11
N THR A 113 12.63 -2.27 2.28
CA THR A 113 13.58 -2.61 3.33
C THR A 113 12.91 -2.55 4.70
N PHE A 114 13.50 -3.25 5.68
CA PHE A 114 13.16 -3.14 7.10
C PHE A 114 14.23 -2.34 7.87
N GLU A 115 14.90 -1.44 7.18
CA GLU A 115 15.83 -0.47 7.76
C GLU A 115 15.16 0.89 7.89
N ASP A 116 15.73 1.80 8.66
CA ASP A 116 15.25 3.17 8.76
C ASP A 116 15.58 3.96 7.47
N PRO A 117 14.69 4.84 7.03
CA PRO A 117 13.49 5.34 7.73
C PRO A 117 12.23 4.48 7.57
N GLU A 118 12.18 3.51 6.65
CA GLU A 118 10.98 2.73 6.34
C GLU A 118 10.48 1.94 7.56
N MET A 119 11.38 1.39 8.38
CA MET A 119 10.97 0.68 9.59
C MET A 119 10.26 1.59 10.59
N GLU A 120 10.72 2.81 10.81
CA GLU A 120 10.02 3.79 11.65
C GLU A 120 8.67 4.18 11.06
N MET A 121 8.58 4.32 9.72
CA MET A 121 7.31 4.58 9.04
C MET A 121 6.35 3.40 9.20
N ILE A 122 6.81 2.15 9.10
CA ILE A 122 5.99 0.95 9.32
C ILE A 122 5.43 0.95 10.75
N LYS A 123 6.26 1.18 11.77
CA LYS A 123 5.81 1.26 13.17
C LYS A 123 4.76 2.34 13.38
N ALA A 124 4.95 3.49 12.72
CA ALA A 124 4.03 4.62 12.79
C ALA A 124 2.64 4.33 12.20
N THR A 125 2.50 3.35 11.32
CA THR A 125 1.18 2.96 10.77
C THR A 125 0.28 2.28 11.81
N GLY A 126 0.85 1.68 12.87
CA GLY A 126 0.12 0.81 13.80
C GLY A 126 -0.23 -0.57 13.23
N ALA A 127 0.18 -0.88 11.99
CA ALA A 127 -0.14 -2.15 11.33
C ALA A 127 0.52 -3.33 12.03
N LYS A 128 -0.21 -4.44 12.11
CA LYS A 128 0.28 -5.69 12.74
C LYS A 128 1.28 -6.45 11.86
N TYR A 129 1.19 -6.31 10.55
CA TYR A 129 2.00 -7.05 9.60
C TYR A 129 2.74 -6.09 8.68
N ALA A 130 3.98 -6.46 8.33
CA ALA A 130 4.71 -5.77 7.27
C ALA A 130 5.41 -6.78 6.36
N VAL A 131 5.40 -6.49 5.05
CA VAL A 131 5.99 -7.34 4.02
C VAL A 131 7.09 -6.57 3.33
N LYS A 132 8.26 -7.19 3.21
CA LYS A 132 9.31 -6.72 2.32
C LYS A 132 9.14 -7.38 0.96
N PHE A 133 8.66 -6.61 0.00
CA PHE A 133 8.77 -6.97 -1.40
C PHE A 133 10.16 -6.56 -1.92
N GLY A 134 10.69 -7.36 -2.84
CA GLY A 134 11.92 -7.02 -3.53
C GLY A 134 11.77 -5.72 -4.34
N LYS A 135 12.80 -5.39 -5.12
CA LYS A 135 12.76 -4.25 -6.02
C LYS A 135 11.59 -4.43 -7.00
N GLY A 136 10.68 -3.47 -7.01
CA GLY A 136 9.58 -3.41 -7.95
C GLY A 136 10.07 -3.17 -9.38
N ASN A 137 9.13 -3.11 -10.31
CA ASN A 137 9.40 -2.77 -11.69
C ASN A 137 8.61 -1.50 -12.04
N GLY A 138 9.20 -0.34 -11.77
CA GLY A 138 8.59 0.96 -12.02
C GLY A 138 7.51 1.36 -11.01
N THR A 139 7.61 0.90 -9.76
CA THR A 139 6.70 1.34 -8.68
C THR A 139 7.16 2.68 -8.10
N LEU A 140 6.24 3.42 -7.46
CA LEU A 140 6.56 4.69 -6.82
C LEU A 140 7.73 4.55 -5.84
N THR A 141 7.70 3.54 -4.99
CA THR A 141 8.75 3.29 -3.99
C THR A 141 10.09 2.86 -4.60
N ASP A 142 10.20 2.63 -5.92
CA ASP A 142 11.48 2.46 -6.60
C ASP A 142 12.24 3.79 -6.74
N PHE A 143 11.54 4.91 -6.69
CA PHE A 143 12.06 6.24 -6.98
C PHE A 143 11.87 7.23 -5.82
N ALA A 144 11.01 6.93 -4.86
CA ALA A 144 10.81 7.71 -3.64
C ALA A 144 11.04 6.85 -2.39
N THR A 145 11.60 7.44 -1.34
CA THR A 145 11.69 6.80 -0.02
C THR A 145 10.31 6.74 0.60
N GLY A 146 9.87 5.55 0.98
CA GLY A 146 8.53 5.42 1.56
C GLY A 146 8.01 4.00 1.64
N ILE A 147 6.78 3.90 2.09
CA ILE A 147 6.05 2.64 2.24
C ILE A 147 4.68 2.72 1.58
N VAL A 148 4.15 1.55 1.24
CA VAL A 148 2.76 1.36 0.84
C VAL A 148 1.98 0.76 1.99
N VAL A 149 0.75 1.19 2.20
CA VAL A 149 -0.19 0.56 3.13
C VAL A 149 -1.40 0.04 2.37
N GLU A 150 -1.61 -1.26 2.42
CA GLU A 150 -2.87 -1.88 2.05
C GLU A 150 -3.86 -1.69 3.20
N ALA A 151 -4.83 -0.82 3.02
CA ALA A 151 -5.72 -0.39 4.12
C ALA A 151 -6.85 -1.40 4.43
N GLY A 152 -7.03 -2.39 3.58
CA GLY A 152 -8.09 -3.41 3.72
C GLY A 152 -8.76 -3.75 2.39
N THR A 153 -9.96 -4.32 2.46
CA THR A 153 -10.69 -4.77 1.27
C THR A 153 -11.13 -3.60 0.40
N GLN A 154 -10.82 -3.68 -0.90
CA GLN A 154 -11.19 -2.69 -1.91
C GLN A 154 -12.70 -2.39 -1.86
N HIS A 155 -13.08 -1.13 -2.08
CA HIS A 155 -14.45 -0.58 -2.02
C HIS A 155 -15.17 -0.70 -0.67
N SER A 156 -14.53 -1.19 0.40
CA SER A 156 -15.17 -1.25 1.72
C SER A 156 -15.06 0.09 2.46
N ASP A 157 -16.08 0.41 3.25
CA ASP A 157 -16.02 1.56 4.17
C ASP A 157 -15.02 1.30 5.30
N GLU A 158 -14.80 0.04 5.67
CA GLU A 158 -13.81 -0.36 6.67
C GLU A 158 -12.39 -0.01 6.22
N ALA A 159 -12.04 -0.21 4.93
CA ALA A 159 -10.74 0.21 4.40
C ALA A 159 -10.53 1.73 4.48
N VAL A 160 -11.59 2.52 4.31
CA VAL A 160 -11.53 3.98 4.50
C VAL A 160 -11.23 4.35 5.96
N GLU A 161 -11.95 3.74 6.92
CA GLU A 161 -11.70 3.98 8.34
C GLU A 161 -10.31 3.50 8.76
N ASN A 162 -9.87 2.37 8.26
CA ASN A 162 -8.51 1.87 8.47
C ASN A 162 -7.46 2.86 7.93
N ALA A 163 -7.64 3.37 6.72
CA ALA A 163 -6.75 4.37 6.11
C ALA A 163 -6.71 5.67 6.94
N VAL A 164 -7.86 6.16 7.42
CA VAL A 164 -7.92 7.32 8.33
C VAL A 164 -7.12 7.05 9.60
N ASN A 165 -7.33 5.90 10.24
CA ASN A 165 -6.63 5.53 11.48
C ASN A 165 -5.10 5.42 11.24
N VAL A 166 -4.68 4.83 10.13
CA VAL A 166 -3.26 4.76 9.74
C VAL A 166 -2.65 6.14 9.57
N ILE A 167 -3.31 7.04 8.83
CA ILE A 167 -2.83 8.41 8.62
C ILE A 167 -2.75 9.16 9.96
N GLU A 168 -3.79 9.10 10.79
CA GLU A 168 -3.81 9.79 12.10
C GLU A 168 -2.72 9.27 13.04
N ASN A 169 -2.56 7.94 13.11
CA ASN A 169 -1.53 7.32 13.93
C ASN A 169 -0.12 7.73 13.47
N PHE A 170 0.11 7.73 12.16
CA PHE A 170 1.37 8.15 11.55
C PHE A 170 1.67 9.63 11.85
N LEU A 171 0.70 10.51 11.64
CA LEU A 171 0.85 11.95 11.94
C LEU A 171 1.14 12.20 13.43
N ALA A 172 0.48 11.47 14.32
CA ALA A 172 0.71 11.58 15.77
C ALA A 172 2.09 11.02 16.16
N TYR A 173 2.50 9.87 15.62
CA TYR A 173 3.81 9.25 15.87
C TYR A 173 4.97 10.20 15.56
N PHE A 174 4.91 10.91 14.43
CA PHE A 174 5.92 11.88 14.04
C PHE A 174 5.72 13.30 14.62
N GLY A 175 4.75 13.46 15.53
CA GLY A 175 4.48 14.71 16.22
C GLY A 175 3.95 15.83 15.32
N VAL A 176 3.27 15.45 14.24
CA VAL A 176 2.54 16.39 13.37
C VAL A 176 1.20 16.75 13.99
N LEU A 177 0.53 15.78 14.62
CA LEU A 177 -0.67 16.00 15.43
C LEU A 177 -0.39 15.81 16.92
N ASP A 178 -1.08 16.57 17.77
CA ASP A 178 -1.11 16.36 19.23
C ASP A 178 -2.20 15.35 19.58
N LYS A 179 -1.87 14.09 19.36
CA LYS A 179 -2.78 12.96 19.55
C LYS A 179 -1.99 11.77 20.10
N ASP A 180 -2.65 10.93 20.90
CA ASP A 180 -2.09 9.63 21.28
C ASP A 180 -1.91 8.73 20.05
N PHE A 181 -0.85 7.92 20.05
CA PHE A 181 -0.55 6.99 18.99
C PHE A 181 -0.16 5.61 19.55
N GLU A 182 -0.34 4.59 18.72
CA GLU A 182 0.11 3.24 18.99
C GLU A 182 1.25 2.87 18.02
N ALA A 183 2.49 2.82 18.51
CA ALA A 183 3.59 2.26 17.73
C ALA A 183 3.43 0.74 17.68
N SER A 184 3.42 0.16 16.47
CA SER A 184 3.40 -1.28 16.32
C SER A 184 4.78 -1.91 16.52
N ASP A 185 4.77 -3.19 16.93
CA ASP A 185 5.91 -4.11 16.79
C ASP A 185 5.50 -5.18 15.77
N PRO A 186 5.56 -4.88 14.47
CA PRO A 186 4.94 -5.70 13.44
C PRO A 186 5.59 -7.06 13.30
N GLU A 187 4.81 -8.04 12.90
CA GLU A 187 5.31 -9.29 12.38
C GLU A 187 5.84 -9.04 10.96
N LEU A 188 7.12 -9.37 10.73
CA LEU A 188 7.82 -9.06 9.48
C LEU A 188 7.88 -10.28 8.57
N PHE A 189 7.58 -10.08 7.30
CA PHE A 189 7.60 -11.10 6.27
C PHE A 189 8.44 -10.66 5.07
N VAL A 190 9.14 -11.61 4.45
CA VAL A 190 9.91 -11.36 3.22
C VAL A 190 9.26 -12.15 2.10
N HIS A 191 8.88 -11.46 1.05
CA HIS A 191 8.37 -12.08 -0.18
C HIS A 191 9.42 -13.03 -0.78
N GLU A 192 8.98 -14.20 -1.22
CA GLU A 192 9.84 -15.23 -1.83
C GLU A 192 9.46 -15.47 -3.28
N GLU A 193 8.21 -15.85 -3.53
CA GLU A 193 7.75 -16.16 -4.89
C GLU A 193 6.27 -15.82 -5.09
N GLU A 194 5.91 -15.60 -6.33
CA GLU A 194 4.55 -15.48 -6.81
C GLU A 194 3.97 -16.86 -7.13
N VAL A 195 2.69 -17.06 -6.83
CA VAL A 195 1.95 -18.28 -7.16
C VAL A 195 1.00 -17.97 -8.31
N GLU A 196 1.32 -18.49 -9.49
CA GLU A 196 0.53 -18.31 -10.69
C GLU A 196 -0.71 -19.20 -10.74
N GLY A 197 -1.70 -18.76 -11.51
CA GLY A 197 -2.91 -19.49 -11.89
C GLY A 197 -4.13 -19.15 -11.04
N ASP A 198 -5.28 -19.45 -11.65
CA ASP A 198 -6.60 -19.22 -11.07
C ASP A 198 -6.97 -20.40 -10.14
N TRP A 199 -6.73 -20.21 -8.87
CA TRP A 199 -6.97 -21.21 -7.83
C TRP A 199 -7.95 -20.68 -6.80
N GLU A 200 -8.81 -21.54 -6.27
CA GLU A 200 -9.55 -21.25 -5.05
C GLU A 200 -8.58 -21.29 -3.86
N PHE A 201 -8.39 -20.16 -3.17
CA PHE A 201 -7.55 -20.08 -1.98
C PHE A 201 -8.28 -20.67 -0.76
N LEU A 202 -7.60 -21.54 -0.01
CA LEU A 202 -8.19 -22.35 1.07
C LEU A 202 -7.62 -22.01 2.46
N LYS A 203 -6.77 -21.02 2.57
CA LYS A 203 -6.10 -20.64 3.82
C LYS A 203 -6.36 -19.16 4.14
N GLU A 204 -5.69 -18.62 5.13
CA GLU A 204 -5.74 -17.21 5.49
C GLU A 204 -4.38 -16.56 5.27
N ASN A 205 -4.36 -15.32 4.78
CA ASN A 205 -3.13 -14.54 4.65
C ASN A 205 -2.48 -14.33 6.03
N PHE A 206 -1.16 -14.30 6.05
CA PHE A 206 -0.31 -14.17 7.26
C PHE A 206 -0.42 -15.32 8.26
N GLN A 207 -1.13 -16.40 7.94
CA GLN A 207 -1.14 -17.63 8.74
C GLN A 207 -0.21 -18.67 8.12
N LYS A 208 0.55 -19.36 8.98
CA LYS A 208 1.49 -20.38 8.52
C LYS A 208 0.76 -21.52 7.80
N VAL A 209 1.23 -21.85 6.61
CA VAL A 209 0.89 -23.08 5.87
C VAL A 209 2.06 -24.04 6.01
N GLU A 210 1.80 -25.22 6.56
CA GLU A 210 2.84 -26.22 6.77
C GLU A 210 3.07 -27.08 5.53
N LYS A 211 4.29 -27.58 5.36
CA LYS A 211 4.64 -28.52 4.30
C LYS A 211 3.64 -29.67 4.20
N GLY A 212 3.15 -29.91 2.98
CA GLY A 212 2.17 -30.96 2.66
C GLY A 212 0.70 -30.54 2.80
N GLU A 213 0.40 -29.40 3.43
CA GLU A 213 -0.95 -28.88 3.48
C GLU A 213 -1.45 -28.41 2.11
N VAL A 214 -2.76 -28.56 1.88
CA VAL A 214 -3.42 -28.02 0.69
C VAL A 214 -3.77 -26.56 0.97
N TYR A 215 -3.35 -25.65 0.10
CA TYR A 215 -3.63 -24.22 0.23
C TYR A 215 -4.40 -23.63 -0.97
N GLY A 216 -4.49 -24.40 -2.08
CA GLY A 216 -5.31 -24.02 -3.23
C GLY A 216 -5.92 -25.25 -3.92
N ARG A 217 -7.02 -25.06 -4.65
CA ARG A 217 -7.65 -26.11 -5.47
C ARG A 217 -8.24 -25.53 -6.75
N ARG A 218 -8.30 -26.37 -7.80
CA ARG A 218 -8.90 -26.07 -9.10
C ARG A 218 -9.27 -27.38 -9.81
N GLU A 219 -10.53 -27.53 -10.22
CA GLU A 219 -11.03 -28.64 -11.10
C GLU A 219 -10.44 -30.03 -10.81
N GLY A 220 -10.36 -30.41 -9.54
CA GLY A 220 -9.80 -31.70 -9.13
C GLY A 220 -8.30 -31.72 -8.85
N GLU A 221 -7.60 -30.62 -9.14
CA GLU A 221 -6.21 -30.42 -8.78
C GLU A 221 -6.08 -29.73 -7.41
N GLN A 222 -4.95 -29.93 -6.77
CA GLN A 222 -4.64 -29.32 -5.46
C GLN A 222 -3.23 -28.73 -5.46
N LEU A 223 -3.11 -27.49 -5.01
CA LEU A 223 -1.82 -26.94 -4.63
C LEU A 223 -1.46 -27.38 -3.21
N ARG A 224 -0.33 -28.05 -3.08
CA ARG A 224 0.23 -28.47 -1.80
C ARG A 224 1.52 -27.71 -1.52
N ALA A 225 1.68 -27.31 -0.28
CA ALA A 225 2.91 -26.68 0.18
C ALA A 225 4.10 -27.66 0.08
N GLU A 226 5.14 -27.29 -0.65
CA GLU A 226 6.39 -28.04 -0.74
C GLU A 226 7.29 -27.81 0.49
N GLU A 227 7.12 -26.66 1.14
CA GLU A 227 7.76 -26.22 2.36
C GLU A 227 6.81 -25.35 3.20
N ASP A 228 7.20 -25.00 4.43
CA ASP A 228 6.45 -24.08 5.27
C ASP A 228 6.54 -22.67 4.70
N PHE A 229 5.41 -21.95 4.58
CA PHE A 229 5.38 -20.57 4.12
C PHE A 229 4.22 -19.79 4.74
N TYR A 230 4.15 -18.48 4.47
CA TYR A 230 3.05 -17.61 4.84
C TYR A 230 2.45 -16.99 3.58
N PRO A 231 1.13 -17.17 3.33
CA PRO A 231 0.44 -16.49 2.23
C PRO A 231 0.42 -14.98 2.44
N VAL A 232 0.64 -14.23 1.37
CA VAL A 232 0.51 -12.77 1.32
C VAL A 232 -0.23 -12.40 0.05
N LEU A 233 -1.24 -11.55 0.14
CA LEU A 233 -2.06 -11.13 -1.00
C LEU A 233 -2.69 -12.29 -1.78
N MET A 234 -2.85 -13.47 -1.16
CA MET A 234 -3.52 -14.60 -1.80
C MET A 234 -5.03 -14.43 -1.74
N SER A 235 -5.68 -14.57 -2.89
CA SER A 235 -7.15 -14.47 -3.03
C SER A 235 -7.65 -15.28 -4.20
N THR A 236 -8.83 -15.87 -4.07
CA THR A 236 -9.48 -16.65 -5.14
C THR A 236 -9.79 -15.81 -6.39
N ASN A 237 -10.06 -14.51 -6.24
CA ASN A 237 -10.49 -13.63 -7.31
C ASN A 237 -9.74 -12.28 -7.27
N GLY A 238 -8.53 -12.27 -6.74
CA GLY A 238 -7.80 -11.01 -6.51
C GLY A 238 -7.15 -10.45 -7.77
N TYR A 239 -6.52 -11.30 -8.55
CA TYR A 239 -5.76 -10.90 -9.73
C TYR A 239 -5.87 -11.98 -10.81
N ASP A 240 -6.00 -11.55 -12.08
CA ASP A 240 -6.06 -12.48 -13.21
C ASP A 240 -4.75 -13.27 -13.33
N GLY A 241 -4.85 -14.59 -13.29
CA GLY A 241 -3.72 -15.50 -13.49
C GLY A 241 -2.74 -15.59 -12.31
N ILE A 242 -3.01 -14.93 -11.18
CA ILE A 242 -2.14 -14.93 -9.99
C ILE A 242 -2.98 -15.23 -8.75
N LEU A 243 -2.62 -16.26 -7.99
CA LEU A 243 -3.23 -16.55 -6.70
C LEU A 243 -2.77 -15.54 -5.62
N GLY A 244 -1.50 -15.13 -5.66
CA GLY A 244 -0.84 -14.25 -4.71
C GLY A 244 0.62 -14.65 -4.47
N HIS A 245 1.14 -14.42 -3.26
CA HIS A 245 2.56 -14.55 -2.97
C HIS A 245 2.83 -15.45 -1.76
N LYS A 246 3.95 -16.18 -1.80
CA LYS A 246 4.52 -16.84 -0.63
C LYS A 246 5.55 -15.93 0.03
N ALA A 247 5.60 -15.99 1.34
CA ALA A 247 6.57 -15.25 2.14
C ALA A 247 7.12 -16.09 3.28
N SER A 248 8.31 -15.76 3.74
CA SER A 248 8.89 -16.27 4.97
C SER A 248 8.78 -15.23 6.09
N LYS A 249 8.54 -15.70 7.32
CA LYS A 249 8.49 -14.83 8.50
C LYS A 249 9.90 -14.58 9.02
N VAL A 250 10.25 -13.31 9.23
CA VAL A 250 11.52 -12.92 9.85
C VAL A 250 11.54 -13.41 11.30
N LYS A 251 12.58 -14.12 11.68
CA LYS A 251 12.78 -14.53 13.08
C LYS A 251 13.34 -13.33 13.86
N LYS A 252 12.64 -12.96 14.91
CA LYS A 252 13.15 -11.95 15.88
C LYS A 252 14.29 -12.52 16.70
#